data_68e7d2c5605b0f88b3f808fb55e0aad4
#
_entry.id   68e7d2c5605b0f88b3f808fb55e0aad4
#
_cell.length_a   1.000
_cell.length_b   1.000
_cell.length_c   1.000
_cell.angle_alpha   90.00
_cell.angle_beta   90.00
_cell.angle_gamma   90.00
#
_symmetry.space_group_name_H-M   'P 1'
#
loop_
_entity.id
_entity.type
_entity.pdbx_description
1 polymer ?
#
loop_
_entity_poly.entity_id
_entity_poly.type
_entity_poly.pdbx_seq_one_letter_code
_entity_poly.pdbx_strand_id
1 'polypeptide(L)'
;MKCFIGTCMYLTVAIVCFACNTMQQKEATTLPVSVNIAKVNFTLNSGIANVNKLPFTGTIFMLYPNTTDTAEVRNYLNGYEDGEWRKYYTGNNLREKRTFTNGQKTGSYLVWWPSGKQQQVYNFKQNVYEGTCREWCENGILIKEMNYSKGYETGTQKAWWDNGKIKSNYIIKDGRRYGLLGTKNCINVSDSIFK
;
A
#
# COMPACT_ATOMS: atom_id res chain seq x y z
N MET A 1 -88.54 -14.95 31.95
CA MET A 1 -87.44 -15.27 31.06
C MET A 1 -86.43 -14.14 31.20
N LYS A 2 -85.23 -14.42 31.76
CA LYS A 2 -84.26 -13.42 32.20
C LYS A 2 -83.31 -13.11 31.06
N CYS A 3 -83.20 -11.78 30.75
CA CYS A 3 -82.25 -11.24 29.82
C CYS A 3 -80.93 -10.98 30.55
N PHE A 4 -79.83 -11.58 30.12
CA PHE A 4 -78.48 -11.29 30.63
C PHE A 4 -77.83 -10.25 29.74
N ILE A 5 -77.53 -9.13 30.34
CA ILE A 5 -76.75 -8.04 29.69
C ILE A 5 -75.27 -8.36 29.89
N GLY A 6 -74.57 -8.68 28.80
CA GLY A 6 -73.12 -8.82 28.83
C GLY A 6 -72.40 -7.48 28.65
N THR A 7 -71.68 -7.03 29.65
CA THR A 7 -70.81 -5.86 29.63
C THR A 7 -69.55 -6.15 28.82
N CYS A 8 -69.40 -5.47 27.69
CA CYS A 8 -68.22 -5.52 26.87
C CYS A 8 -67.16 -4.55 27.45
N MET A 9 -66.09 -5.11 27.99
CA MET A 9 -64.97 -4.37 28.56
C MET A 9 -63.95 -4.03 27.41
N TYR A 10 -63.90 -2.78 27.00
CA TYR A 10 -62.91 -2.32 26.02
C TYR A 10 -61.58 -2.19 26.71
N LEU A 11 -60.65 -3.06 26.34
CA LEU A 11 -59.22 -2.99 26.72
C LEU A 11 -58.53 -2.02 25.76
N THR A 12 -58.27 -0.81 26.18
CA THR A 12 -57.46 0.17 25.45
C THR A 12 -56.00 -0.19 25.60
N VAL A 13 -55.39 -0.77 24.56
CA VAL A 13 -53.97 -0.96 24.48
C VAL A 13 -53.33 0.37 24.10
N ALA A 14 -52.65 1.01 25.04
CA ALA A 14 -51.83 2.16 24.80
C ALA A 14 -50.54 1.71 24.11
N ILE A 15 -50.43 1.97 22.80
CA ILE A 15 -49.21 1.77 22.03
C ILE A 15 -48.27 2.96 22.42
N VAL A 16 -47.31 2.72 23.29
CA VAL A 16 -46.19 3.64 23.55
C VAL A 16 -45.22 3.54 22.36
N CYS A 17 -45.35 4.47 21.41
CA CYS A 17 -44.33 4.66 20.39
C CYS A 17 -43.06 5.21 21.05
N PHE A 18 -42.09 4.33 21.31
CA PHE A 18 -40.70 4.76 21.56
C PHE A 18 -40.18 5.33 20.23
N ALA A 19 -40.23 6.65 20.08
CA ALA A 19 -39.49 7.34 19.05
C ALA A 19 -38.01 7.20 19.40
N CYS A 20 -37.37 6.20 18.77
CA CYS A 20 -35.92 6.08 18.75
C CYS A 20 -35.37 7.25 17.93
N ASN A 21 -35.03 8.33 18.61
CA ASN A 21 -34.24 9.43 18.05
C ASN A 21 -32.85 8.85 17.76
N THR A 22 -32.67 8.24 16.60
CA THR A 22 -31.34 8.06 16.02
C THR A 22 -30.81 9.45 15.71
N MET A 23 -30.04 10.00 16.64
CA MET A 23 -29.12 11.09 16.30
C MET A 23 -28.21 10.57 15.20
N GLN A 24 -28.56 10.87 13.96
CA GLN A 24 -27.60 10.83 12.85
C GLN A 24 -26.51 11.85 13.24
N GLN A 25 -25.43 11.34 13.81
CA GLN A 25 -24.17 12.06 13.85
C GLN A 25 -23.83 12.35 12.38
N LYS A 26 -24.14 13.58 11.95
CA LYS A 26 -23.68 14.14 10.70
C LYS A 26 -22.15 14.12 10.82
N GLU A 27 -21.51 13.09 10.22
CA GLU A 27 -20.05 13.11 10.03
C GLU A 27 -19.75 14.45 9.36
N ALA A 28 -19.15 15.35 10.13
CA ALA A 28 -18.62 16.57 9.59
C ALA A 28 -17.56 16.13 8.59
N THR A 29 -17.88 16.26 7.29
CA THR A 29 -16.92 16.10 6.21
C THR A 29 -15.93 17.27 6.34
N THR A 30 -15.02 17.16 7.30
CA THR A 30 -13.89 18.07 7.40
C THR A 30 -13.04 17.80 6.16
N LEU A 31 -12.89 18.82 5.32
CA LEU A 31 -11.95 18.78 4.20
C LEU A 31 -10.61 18.27 4.72
N PRO A 32 -9.92 17.38 4.00
CA PRO A 32 -8.68 16.81 4.48
C PRO A 32 -7.69 17.95 4.75
N VAL A 33 -7.29 18.07 6.01
CA VAL A 33 -6.32 19.08 6.44
C VAL A 33 -4.98 18.77 5.79
N SER A 34 -4.43 19.74 5.03
CA SER A 34 -3.10 19.61 4.44
C SER A 34 -2.12 20.50 5.20
N VAL A 35 -1.05 19.91 5.74
CA VAL A 35 -0.06 20.63 6.56
C VAL A 35 1.37 20.41 6.08
N ASN A 36 2.16 21.49 6.12
CA ASN A 36 3.59 21.39 5.90
C ASN A 36 4.26 20.84 7.17
N ILE A 37 5.02 19.75 7.05
CA ILE A 37 5.70 19.11 8.18
C ILE A 37 6.64 20.08 8.94
N ALA A 38 7.26 21.02 8.25
CA ALA A 38 8.14 22.02 8.85
C ALA A 38 7.41 23.05 9.72
N LYS A 39 6.07 23.13 9.63
CA LYS A 39 5.25 24.12 10.35
C LYS A 39 4.48 23.51 11.53
N VAL A 40 4.65 22.24 11.80
CA VAL A 40 3.92 21.52 12.83
C VAL A 40 4.84 20.65 13.68
N ASN A 41 4.45 20.37 14.92
CA ASN A 41 5.14 19.39 15.75
C ASN A 41 4.70 17.99 15.30
N PHE A 42 5.41 17.43 14.34
CA PHE A 42 5.16 16.08 13.82
C PHE A 42 6.04 15.07 14.55
N THR A 43 5.43 13.99 15.02
CA THR A 43 6.13 12.84 15.60
C THR A 43 5.57 11.53 15.06
N LEU A 44 6.44 10.54 14.93
CA LEU A 44 6.07 9.17 14.55
C LEU A 44 6.42 8.24 15.70
N ASN A 45 5.42 7.76 16.43
CA ASN A 45 5.58 6.88 17.58
C ASN A 45 4.95 5.52 17.28
N SER A 46 5.76 4.47 17.27
CA SER A 46 5.31 3.09 16.98
C SER A 46 4.47 2.97 15.71
N GLY A 47 4.82 3.73 14.67
CA GLY A 47 4.10 3.74 13.39
C GLY A 47 2.86 4.64 13.36
N ILE A 48 2.54 5.33 14.45
CA ILE A 48 1.42 6.28 14.53
C ILE A 48 1.95 7.70 14.34
N ALA A 49 1.47 8.38 13.30
CA ALA A 49 1.76 9.79 13.02
C ALA A 49 0.91 10.71 13.90
N ASN A 50 1.59 11.58 14.63
CA ASN A 50 0.95 12.58 15.46
C ASN A 50 1.34 13.98 15.00
N VAL A 51 0.37 14.89 15.02
CA VAL A 51 0.59 16.34 14.90
C VAL A 51 0.12 16.99 16.19
N ASN A 52 1.00 17.77 16.80
CA ASN A 52 0.74 18.40 18.10
C ASN A 52 0.28 17.40 19.19
N LYS A 53 0.91 16.22 19.22
CA LYS A 53 0.68 15.10 20.16
C LYS A 53 -0.66 14.34 19.96
N LEU A 54 -1.42 14.63 18.92
CA LEU A 54 -2.67 13.95 18.60
C LEU A 54 -2.52 13.12 17.32
N PRO A 55 -3.12 11.91 17.24
CA PRO A 55 -3.16 11.13 15.99
C PRO A 55 -3.72 11.97 14.84
N PHE A 56 -2.98 12.00 13.73
CA PHE A 56 -3.28 12.91 12.64
C PHE A 56 -4.17 12.24 11.57
N THR A 57 -5.15 13.01 11.10
CA THR A 57 -5.93 12.67 9.89
C THR A 57 -5.81 13.80 8.90
N GLY A 58 -5.33 13.49 7.69
CA GLY A 58 -5.12 14.48 6.63
C GLY A 58 -3.86 14.20 5.81
N THR A 59 -3.38 15.22 5.12
CA THR A 59 -2.20 15.17 4.26
C THR A 59 -1.04 15.92 4.92
N ILE A 60 0.11 15.29 5.01
CA ILE A 60 1.38 15.93 5.35
C ILE A 60 2.20 16.06 4.08
N PHE A 61 2.76 17.24 3.86
CA PHE A 61 3.70 17.46 2.76
C PHE A 61 5.00 18.08 3.25
N MET A 62 6.05 17.81 2.49
CA MET A 62 7.39 18.35 2.69
C MET A 62 7.85 19.04 1.40
N LEU A 63 8.47 20.18 1.53
CA LEU A 63 9.10 20.88 0.41
C LEU A 63 10.61 20.61 0.39
N TYR A 64 11.23 20.73 -0.75
CA TYR A 64 12.68 20.79 -0.85
C TYR A 64 13.19 22.08 -0.19
N PRO A 65 14.37 22.05 0.47
CA PRO A 65 14.94 23.23 1.11
C PRO A 65 15.09 24.41 0.13
N ASN A 66 14.67 25.59 0.57
CA ASN A 66 14.78 26.84 -0.18
C ASN A 66 14.03 26.86 -1.53
N THR A 67 13.01 26.02 -1.70
CA THR A 67 12.19 25.97 -2.91
C THR A 67 10.70 25.90 -2.56
N THR A 68 9.84 26.02 -3.58
CA THR A 68 8.42 25.73 -3.49
C THR A 68 8.07 24.31 -4.00
N ASP A 69 9.10 23.57 -4.45
CA ASP A 69 8.91 22.22 -4.99
C ASP A 69 8.57 21.24 -3.88
N THR A 70 7.57 20.44 -4.12
CA THR A 70 7.17 19.36 -3.22
C THR A 70 8.18 18.23 -3.28
N ALA A 71 8.71 17.82 -2.13
CA ALA A 71 9.59 16.65 -2.01
C ALA A 71 8.78 15.38 -1.74
N GLU A 72 7.76 15.49 -0.88
CA GLU A 72 6.98 14.34 -0.44
C GLU A 72 5.57 14.74 -0.02
N VAL A 73 4.60 13.84 -0.24
CA VAL A 73 3.21 13.94 0.22
C VAL A 73 2.80 12.60 0.82
N ARG A 74 2.23 12.63 2.02
CA ARG A 74 1.73 11.46 2.75
C ARG A 74 0.33 11.71 3.25
N ASN A 75 -0.53 10.71 3.13
CA ASN A 75 -1.88 10.75 3.66
C ASN A 75 -2.00 9.85 4.91
N TYR A 76 -2.74 10.33 5.88
CA TYR A 76 -2.97 9.66 7.16
C TYR A 76 -4.44 9.65 7.53
N LEU A 77 -4.87 8.56 8.15
CA LEU A 77 -6.18 8.41 8.80
C LEU A 77 -5.96 7.91 10.23
N ASN A 78 -6.38 8.70 11.24
CA ASN A 78 -6.20 8.36 12.64
C ASN A 78 -4.74 7.97 13.03
N GLY A 79 -3.77 8.67 12.43
CA GLY A 79 -2.34 8.43 12.63
C GLY A 79 -1.73 7.32 11.78
N TYR A 80 -2.51 6.50 11.10
CA TYR A 80 -2.00 5.45 10.21
C TYR A 80 -1.87 5.97 8.79
N GLU A 81 -0.83 5.52 8.07
CA GLU A 81 -0.72 5.78 6.64
C GLU A 81 -1.94 5.20 5.92
N ASP A 82 -2.66 6.06 5.15
CA ASP A 82 -3.86 5.68 4.42
C ASP A 82 -3.99 6.48 3.14
N GLY A 83 -4.25 5.80 2.02
CA GLY A 83 -4.27 6.42 0.70
C GLY A 83 -2.91 6.48 0.02
N GLU A 84 -2.73 7.41 -0.90
CA GLU A 84 -1.51 7.54 -1.69
C GLU A 84 -0.41 8.27 -0.95
N TRP A 85 0.80 7.76 -1.07
CA TRP A 85 2.06 8.40 -0.69
C TRP A 85 2.90 8.64 -1.93
N ARG A 86 3.39 9.88 -2.11
CA ARG A 86 4.16 10.30 -3.29
C ARG A 86 5.46 10.97 -2.88
N LYS A 87 6.52 10.68 -3.62
CA LYS A 87 7.78 11.44 -3.59
C LYS A 87 8.07 11.99 -4.97
N TYR A 88 8.75 13.11 -4.99
CA TYR A 88 9.08 13.81 -6.21
C TYR A 88 10.59 14.04 -6.31
N TYR A 89 11.10 14.22 -7.50
CA TYR A 89 12.36 14.89 -7.77
C TYR A 89 12.18 16.41 -7.68
N THR A 90 13.26 17.18 -7.64
CA THR A 90 13.20 18.64 -7.86
C THR A 90 12.56 18.93 -9.21
N GLY A 91 11.76 20.01 -9.29
CA GLY A 91 10.95 20.30 -10.47
C GLY A 91 9.60 19.54 -10.49
N ASN A 92 9.17 18.98 -9.34
CA ASN A 92 7.87 18.29 -9.15
C ASN A 92 7.64 17.06 -10.05
N ASN A 93 8.72 16.48 -10.61
CA ASN A 93 8.62 15.22 -11.37
C ASN A 93 8.41 14.05 -10.41
N LEU A 94 7.40 13.23 -10.63
CA LEU A 94 7.07 12.10 -9.77
C LEU A 94 8.22 11.09 -9.78
N ARG A 95 8.72 10.76 -8.57
CA ARG A 95 9.79 9.78 -8.34
C ARG A 95 9.23 8.44 -7.86
N GLU A 96 8.26 8.50 -6.95
CA GLU A 96 7.77 7.33 -6.25
C GLU A 96 6.29 7.51 -5.88
N LYS A 97 5.52 6.43 -6.02
CA LYS A 97 4.12 6.38 -5.60
C LYS A 97 3.85 5.04 -4.90
N ARG A 98 3.24 5.10 -3.72
CA ARG A 98 2.79 3.93 -2.94
C ARG A 98 1.35 4.12 -2.52
N THR A 99 0.69 3.01 -2.21
CA THR A 99 -0.65 3.02 -1.61
C THR A 99 -0.62 2.29 -0.28
N PHE A 100 -1.33 2.85 0.70
CA PHE A 100 -1.50 2.27 2.03
C PHE A 100 -2.97 2.17 2.38
N THR A 101 -3.30 1.20 3.23
CA THR A 101 -4.59 1.09 3.89
C THR A 101 -4.34 0.70 5.34
N ASN A 102 -4.76 1.53 6.29
CA ASN A 102 -4.53 1.33 7.73
C ASN A 102 -3.07 0.99 8.07
N GLY A 103 -2.11 1.74 7.55
CA GLY A 103 -0.67 1.54 7.76
C GLY A 103 -0.07 0.37 6.99
N GLN A 104 -0.83 -0.37 6.22
CA GLN A 104 -0.35 -1.50 5.44
C GLN A 104 -0.18 -1.14 3.97
N LYS A 105 0.98 -1.50 3.38
CA LYS A 105 1.22 -1.37 1.94
C LYS A 105 0.23 -2.24 1.19
N THR A 106 -0.45 -1.65 0.20
CA THR A 106 -1.40 -2.33 -0.68
C THR A 106 -1.31 -1.79 -2.10
N GLY A 107 -1.75 -2.58 -3.08
CA GLY A 107 -1.73 -2.15 -4.48
C GLY A 107 -0.33 -1.98 -5.05
N SER A 108 -0.19 -1.12 -6.05
CA SER A 108 1.06 -0.94 -6.78
C SER A 108 2.00 0.05 -6.10
N TYR A 109 3.27 -0.31 -6.02
CA TYR A 109 4.39 0.54 -5.72
C TYR A 109 5.13 0.85 -7.02
N LEU A 110 5.19 2.12 -7.38
CA LEU A 110 5.72 2.61 -8.66
C LEU A 110 6.90 3.53 -8.40
N VAL A 111 7.98 3.36 -9.15
CA VAL A 111 9.16 4.23 -9.13
C VAL A 111 9.53 4.61 -10.55
N TRP A 112 9.95 5.84 -10.73
CA TRP A 112 10.39 6.40 -12.01
C TRP A 112 11.81 6.94 -11.91
N TRP A 113 12.54 6.88 -12.98
CA TRP A 113 13.80 7.57 -13.18
C TRP A 113 13.57 9.09 -13.30
N PRO A 114 14.61 9.93 -13.08
CA PRO A 114 14.48 11.36 -13.33
C PRO A 114 14.03 11.72 -14.74
N SER A 115 14.32 10.87 -15.71
CA SER A 115 13.84 10.97 -17.10
C SER A 115 12.33 10.71 -17.30
N GLY A 116 11.60 10.35 -16.23
CA GLY A 116 10.19 9.99 -16.27
C GLY A 116 9.91 8.55 -16.73
N LYS A 117 10.94 7.80 -17.11
CA LYS A 117 10.77 6.38 -17.47
C LYS A 117 10.52 5.53 -16.24
N GLN A 118 9.76 4.44 -16.40
CA GLN A 118 9.49 3.49 -15.34
C GLN A 118 10.79 2.84 -14.87
N GLN A 119 11.01 2.81 -13.55
CA GLN A 119 12.13 2.12 -12.90
C GLN A 119 11.68 0.84 -12.22
N GLN A 120 10.58 0.88 -11.44
CA GLN A 120 10.06 -0.27 -10.71
C GLN A 120 8.54 -0.28 -10.71
N VAL A 121 7.99 -1.48 -10.80
CA VAL A 121 6.58 -1.78 -10.53
C VAL A 121 6.52 -2.99 -9.61
N TYR A 122 6.11 -2.78 -8.38
CA TYR A 122 5.92 -3.84 -7.40
C TYR A 122 4.47 -3.84 -6.93
N ASN A 123 3.96 -4.99 -6.57
CA ASN A 123 2.60 -5.11 -6.07
C ASN A 123 2.63 -5.65 -4.64
N PHE A 124 1.79 -5.07 -3.79
CA PHE A 124 1.68 -5.41 -2.38
C PHE A 124 0.25 -5.79 -2.00
N LYS A 125 0.13 -6.72 -1.08
CA LYS A 125 -1.08 -7.04 -0.35
C LYS A 125 -0.71 -7.25 1.11
N GLN A 126 -1.23 -6.39 2.01
CA GLN A 126 -0.96 -6.47 3.45
C GLN A 126 0.56 -6.55 3.76
N ASN A 127 1.34 -5.59 3.25
CA ASN A 127 2.79 -5.47 3.41
C ASN A 127 3.66 -6.52 2.70
N VAL A 128 3.11 -7.56 2.10
CA VAL A 128 3.87 -8.59 1.39
C VAL A 128 3.76 -8.44 -0.12
N TYR A 129 4.77 -8.91 -0.86
CA TYR A 129 4.71 -8.94 -2.32
C TYR A 129 3.60 -9.87 -2.81
N GLU A 130 2.87 -9.42 -3.84
CA GLU A 130 1.80 -10.19 -4.48
C GLU A 130 1.77 -9.91 -5.98
N GLY A 131 1.76 -10.95 -6.80
CA GLY A 131 1.77 -10.82 -8.26
C GLY A 131 3.15 -10.54 -8.85
N THR A 132 3.18 -9.92 -10.03
CA THR A 132 4.42 -9.69 -10.79
C THR A 132 5.08 -8.39 -10.37
N CYS A 133 6.39 -8.44 -10.08
CA CYS A 133 7.26 -7.32 -9.80
C CYS A 133 8.25 -7.14 -10.94
N ARG A 134 8.47 -5.91 -11.40
CA ARG A 134 9.35 -5.59 -12.53
C ARG A 134 10.29 -4.45 -12.21
N GLU A 135 11.49 -4.51 -12.80
CA GLU A 135 12.50 -3.45 -12.74
C GLU A 135 13.09 -3.20 -14.13
N TRP A 136 13.36 -1.93 -14.43
CA TRP A 136 13.96 -1.48 -15.69
C TRP A 136 15.18 -0.61 -15.44
N CYS A 137 16.17 -0.70 -16.33
CA CYS A 137 17.24 0.30 -16.42
C CYS A 137 16.69 1.64 -16.92
N GLU A 138 17.49 2.70 -16.77
CA GLU A 138 17.10 4.04 -17.22
C GLU A 138 16.93 4.13 -18.75
N ASN A 139 17.61 3.29 -19.51
CA ASN A 139 17.40 3.16 -20.95
C ASN A 139 16.07 2.47 -21.33
N GLY A 140 15.33 1.91 -20.35
CA GLY A 140 14.03 1.26 -20.52
C GLY A 140 14.12 -0.26 -20.75
N ILE A 141 15.31 -0.86 -20.69
CA ILE A 141 15.47 -2.32 -20.79
C ILE A 141 14.96 -2.96 -19.50
N LEU A 142 14.07 -3.96 -19.63
CA LEU A 142 13.62 -4.80 -18.52
C LEU A 142 14.80 -5.63 -18.01
N ILE A 143 15.11 -5.51 -16.71
CA ILE A 143 16.21 -6.24 -16.06
C ILE A 143 15.75 -7.26 -15.04
N LYS A 144 14.47 -7.20 -14.63
CA LYS A 144 13.94 -8.14 -13.65
C LYS A 144 12.43 -8.32 -13.80
N GLU A 145 11.99 -9.55 -13.77
CA GLU A 145 10.58 -9.93 -13.67
C GLU A 145 10.46 -11.11 -12.72
N MET A 146 9.84 -10.85 -11.57
CA MET A 146 9.69 -11.79 -10.46
C MET A 146 8.23 -11.93 -10.11
N ASN A 147 7.78 -13.15 -9.83
CA ASN A 147 6.41 -13.43 -9.42
C ASN A 147 6.35 -13.85 -7.98
N TYR A 148 5.40 -13.30 -7.24
CA TYR A 148 5.20 -13.54 -5.81
C TYR A 148 3.76 -13.91 -5.51
N SER A 149 3.58 -14.77 -4.52
CA SER A 149 2.31 -15.01 -3.86
C SER A 149 2.52 -15.06 -2.36
N LYS A 150 1.75 -14.28 -1.60
CA LYS A 150 1.83 -14.18 -0.13
C LYS A 150 3.26 -13.89 0.37
N GLY A 151 4.02 -13.08 -0.38
CA GLY A 151 5.40 -12.69 -0.06
C GLY A 151 6.49 -13.68 -0.50
N TYR A 152 6.14 -14.84 -1.01
CA TYR A 152 7.09 -15.85 -1.48
C TYR A 152 7.20 -15.87 -3.00
N GLU A 153 8.41 -16.12 -3.51
CA GLU A 153 8.60 -16.36 -4.95
C GLU A 153 7.75 -17.53 -5.42
N THR A 154 7.07 -17.38 -6.56
CA THR A 154 6.26 -18.42 -7.20
C THR A 154 6.34 -18.34 -8.72
N GLY A 155 6.17 -19.47 -9.39
CA GLY A 155 6.21 -19.48 -10.85
C GLY A 155 7.56 -19.04 -11.43
N THR A 156 7.54 -18.34 -12.56
CA THR A 156 8.75 -17.94 -13.29
C THR A 156 9.41 -16.72 -12.66
N GLN A 157 10.75 -16.76 -12.63
CA GLN A 157 11.63 -15.72 -12.11
C GLN A 157 12.70 -15.44 -13.17
N LYS A 158 12.78 -14.23 -13.67
CA LYS A 158 13.70 -13.84 -14.74
C LYS A 158 14.48 -12.60 -14.37
N ALA A 159 15.76 -12.60 -14.70
CA ALA A 159 16.58 -11.39 -14.66
C ALA A 159 17.49 -11.35 -15.89
N TRP A 160 17.83 -10.13 -16.27
CA TRP A 160 18.71 -9.86 -17.41
C TRP A 160 19.80 -8.88 -16.99
N TRP A 161 20.89 -8.88 -17.69
CA TRP A 161 21.86 -7.82 -17.66
C TRP A 161 21.33 -6.60 -18.43
N ASP A 162 21.95 -5.44 -18.24
CA ASP A 162 21.63 -4.18 -18.94
C ASP A 162 21.79 -4.27 -20.47
N ASN A 163 22.58 -5.25 -20.96
CA ASN A 163 22.75 -5.57 -22.37
C ASN A 163 21.70 -6.56 -22.92
N GLY A 164 20.67 -6.89 -22.12
CA GLY A 164 19.57 -7.79 -22.48
C GLY A 164 19.89 -9.29 -22.40
N LYS A 165 21.12 -9.68 -22.07
CA LYS A 165 21.48 -11.10 -21.89
C LYS A 165 20.86 -11.65 -20.61
N ILE A 166 20.39 -12.89 -20.65
CA ILE A 166 19.79 -13.58 -19.51
C ILE A 166 20.84 -13.72 -18.40
N LYS A 167 20.49 -13.24 -17.21
CA LYS A 167 21.25 -13.40 -15.97
C LYS A 167 20.74 -14.57 -15.16
N SER A 168 19.41 -14.68 -14.99
CA SER A 168 18.74 -15.81 -14.35
C SER A 168 17.41 -16.08 -15.04
N ASN A 169 17.03 -17.36 -15.10
CA ASN A 169 15.73 -17.79 -15.61
C ASN A 169 15.40 -19.13 -14.94
N TYR A 170 14.58 -19.09 -13.91
CA TYR A 170 14.19 -20.25 -13.15
C TYR A 170 12.71 -20.22 -12.82
N ILE A 171 12.17 -21.37 -12.45
CA ILE A 171 10.80 -21.53 -11.97
C ILE A 171 10.81 -22.07 -10.54
N ILE A 172 9.91 -21.56 -9.73
CA ILE A 172 9.61 -22.13 -8.42
C ILE A 172 8.50 -23.17 -8.59
N LYS A 173 8.78 -24.41 -8.23
CA LYS A 173 7.83 -25.51 -8.19
C LYS A 173 8.03 -26.30 -6.89
N ASP A 174 6.97 -26.50 -6.13
CA ASP A 174 7.00 -27.20 -4.82
C ASP A 174 8.08 -26.66 -3.87
N GLY A 175 8.23 -25.32 -3.80
CA GLY A 175 9.21 -24.61 -2.98
C GLY A 175 10.67 -24.75 -3.43
N ARG A 176 10.94 -25.38 -4.57
CA ARG A 176 12.29 -25.56 -5.13
C ARG A 176 12.48 -24.74 -6.40
N ARG A 177 13.74 -24.34 -6.66
CA ARG A 177 14.15 -23.60 -7.84
C ARG A 177 14.69 -24.53 -8.91
N TYR A 178 14.17 -24.41 -10.15
CA TYR A 178 14.62 -25.19 -11.31
C TYR A 178 14.95 -24.24 -12.45
N GLY A 179 16.15 -24.38 -12.99
CA GLY A 179 16.64 -23.58 -14.12
C GLY A 179 17.91 -22.79 -13.82
N LEU A 180 18.18 -21.75 -14.60
CA LEU A 180 19.37 -20.90 -14.50
C LEU A 180 19.23 -19.93 -13.34
N LEU A 181 19.94 -20.13 -12.22
CA LEU A 181 19.85 -19.33 -11.02
C LEU A 181 20.67 -18.02 -11.05
N GLY A 182 21.57 -17.86 -12.05
CA GLY A 182 22.42 -16.67 -12.17
C GLY A 182 23.60 -16.62 -11.20
N THR A 183 23.77 -17.63 -10.36
CA THR A 183 25.00 -17.83 -9.59
C THR A 183 26.09 -18.29 -10.56
N LYS A 184 27.36 -17.83 -10.39
CA LYS A 184 28.48 -18.48 -11.05
C LYS A 184 28.36 -19.95 -10.71
N ASN A 185 28.29 -20.83 -11.72
CA ASN A 185 28.45 -22.25 -11.47
C ASN A 185 29.76 -22.40 -10.71
N CYS A 186 29.69 -22.85 -9.46
CA CYS A 186 30.86 -23.38 -8.80
C CYS A 186 31.39 -24.40 -9.81
N ILE A 187 32.63 -24.24 -10.25
CA ILE A 187 33.31 -25.22 -11.08
C ILE A 187 33.01 -26.55 -10.45
N ASN A 188 32.40 -27.44 -11.22
CA ASN A 188 31.92 -28.71 -10.66
C ASN A 188 33.20 -29.45 -10.21
N VAL A 189 33.39 -29.56 -8.91
CA VAL A 189 34.60 -30.17 -8.32
C VAL A 189 34.75 -31.62 -8.83
N SER A 190 33.63 -32.22 -9.27
CA SER A 190 33.64 -33.55 -9.91
C SER A 190 34.42 -33.57 -11.23
N ASP A 191 34.49 -32.49 -12.00
CA ASP A 191 35.24 -32.48 -13.27
C ASP A 191 36.74 -32.39 -13.08
N SER A 192 37.21 -32.04 -11.87
CA SER A 192 38.65 -32.00 -11.51
C SER A 192 39.17 -33.29 -10.93
N ILE A 193 38.30 -34.23 -10.55
CA ILE A 193 38.66 -35.50 -9.88
C ILE A 193 38.80 -36.65 -10.90
N PHE A 194 38.27 -36.49 -12.11
CA PHE A 194 38.26 -37.53 -13.16
C PHE A 194 39.11 -37.18 -14.40
N LYS A 195 40.21 -36.46 -14.21
CA LYS A 195 41.26 -36.29 -15.23
C LYS A 195 42.50 -37.06 -14.82
#